data_1ca63ec72d5856bf13406e64e3c6d210
#
_entry.id   1ca63ec72d5856bf13406e64e3c6d210
#
_cell.length_a   1.000
_cell.length_b   1.000
_cell.length_c   1.000
_cell.angle_alpha   90.00
_cell.angle_beta   90.00
_cell.angle_gamma   90.00
#
_symmetry.space_group_name_H-M   'P 1'
#
loop_
_entity.id
_entity.type
_entity.pdbx_description
1 polymer ?
#
loop_
_entity_poly.entity_id
_entity_poly.type
_entity_poly.pdbx_seq_one_letter_code
_entity_poly.pdbx_strand_id
1 'polypeptide(L)'
;PYLPNDDKFLIIADNLSKYFMLNLESGDLVWSKNNTAPFNSQIKIYKDRFFVIDFTNTLRCYSMKNGEEIWNFQTETTLIRSQKRLSMVIVEDVIYFNNSLGDISAVRINDGELLWQLPTQSDVLYESAFSLETSDIITDNKDLFFSNNKNQFFSIDIKSGSFNWENSINSNLRPTVVENFIISVSLEGYLIVIDKITGNIIKVTDVFNNFKPKKRKEILPTGFIVGLKNIYLSTNIGRLLVIDIKSGKTISTLKIDKDNISRPFVSNQNLYLVKDNAIIRLN
;
A
#
# COMPACT_ATOMS: atom_id res chain seq x y z
N PRO A 1 -10.22 9.41 1.97
CA PRO A 1 -10.13 10.59 2.85
C PRO A 1 -8.79 10.58 3.60
N TYR A 2 -8.24 11.73 3.85
CA TYR A 2 -7.00 11.92 4.60
C TYR A 2 -7.12 13.16 5.49
N LEU A 3 -6.62 13.08 6.73
CA LEU A 3 -6.60 14.17 7.68
C LEU A 3 -5.27 14.91 7.59
N PRO A 4 -5.26 16.24 7.45
CA PRO A 4 -4.09 17.06 7.69
C PRO A 4 -3.59 16.97 9.14
N ASN A 5 -2.35 17.36 9.38
CA ASN A 5 -1.73 17.30 10.73
C ASN A 5 -2.43 18.14 11.81
N ASP A 6 -3.33 19.04 11.44
CA ASP A 6 -4.09 19.88 12.37
C ASP A 6 -5.47 19.33 12.73
N ASP A 7 -5.83 18.15 12.21
CA ASP A 7 -7.10 17.44 12.42
C ASP A 7 -8.38 18.29 12.18
N LYS A 8 -8.26 19.44 11.50
CA LYS A 8 -9.37 20.36 11.23
C LYS A 8 -10.02 20.14 9.88
N PHE A 9 -9.30 19.57 8.94
CA PHE A 9 -9.74 19.43 7.56
C PHE A 9 -9.65 17.98 7.09
N LEU A 10 -10.50 17.63 6.15
CA LEU A 10 -10.53 16.33 5.48
C LEU A 10 -10.46 16.54 3.97
N ILE A 11 -9.45 15.93 3.31
CA ILE A 11 -9.40 15.87 1.85
C ILE A 11 -9.99 14.57 1.38
N ILE A 12 -10.87 14.65 0.41
CA ILE A 12 -11.51 13.52 -0.26
C ILE A 12 -11.27 13.65 -1.75
N ALA A 13 -10.85 12.56 -2.37
CA ALA A 13 -10.81 12.38 -3.82
C ALA A 13 -11.65 11.16 -4.17
N ASP A 14 -12.50 11.29 -5.18
CA ASP A 14 -13.38 10.23 -5.63
C ASP A 14 -12.91 9.60 -6.96
N ASN A 15 -13.58 8.55 -7.37
CA ASN A 15 -13.33 7.86 -8.63
C ASN A 15 -14.01 8.50 -9.86
N LEU A 16 -14.65 9.66 -9.67
CA LEU A 16 -15.27 10.49 -10.73
C LEU A 16 -14.45 11.75 -11.01
N SER A 17 -13.17 11.76 -10.63
CA SER A 17 -12.23 12.88 -10.81
C SER A 17 -12.50 14.09 -9.93
N LYS A 18 -13.43 14.02 -8.98
CA LYS A 18 -13.72 15.12 -8.08
C LYS A 18 -12.89 15.05 -6.81
N TYR A 19 -12.41 16.18 -6.34
CA TYR A 19 -11.75 16.28 -5.04
C TYR A 19 -12.18 17.55 -4.32
N PHE A 20 -12.19 17.49 -2.99
CA PHE A 20 -12.69 18.56 -2.16
C PHE A 20 -12.13 18.50 -0.76
N MET A 21 -12.17 19.62 -0.07
CA MET A 21 -11.79 19.74 1.33
C MET A 21 -13.01 20.15 2.16
N LEU A 22 -13.18 19.45 3.27
CA LEU A 22 -14.23 19.73 4.27
C LEU A 22 -13.58 20.18 5.57
N ASN A 23 -14.26 21.08 6.26
CA ASN A 23 -13.99 21.33 7.68
C ASN A 23 -14.58 20.17 8.50
N LEU A 24 -13.78 19.53 9.36
CA LEU A 24 -14.20 18.36 10.12
C LEU A 24 -15.14 18.69 11.28
N GLU A 25 -15.04 19.89 11.83
CA GLU A 25 -15.85 20.30 12.97
C GLU A 25 -17.26 20.71 12.52
N SER A 26 -17.37 21.51 11.46
CA SER A 26 -18.64 22.00 10.95
C SER A 26 -19.25 21.12 9.85
N GLY A 27 -18.44 20.31 9.15
CA GLY A 27 -18.85 19.58 7.96
C GLY A 27 -18.94 20.44 6.68
N ASP A 28 -18.59 21.72 6.76
CA ASP A 28 -18.71 22.64 5.65
C ASP A 28 -17.70 22.37 4.56
N LEU A 29 -18.12 22.59 3.29
CA LEU A 29 -17.25 22.54 2.13
C LEU A 29 -16.36 23.78 2.10
N VAL A 30 -15.03 23.56 2.15
CA VAL A 30 -14.04 24.64 2.03
C VAL A 30 -13.79 24.99 0.56
N TRP A 31 -13.51 23.98 -0.24
CA TRP A 31 -13.38 24.10 -1.71
C TRP A 31 -13.64 22.75 -2.40
N SER A 32 -14.01 22.79 -3.68
CA SER A 32 -14.23 21.62 -4.53
C SER A 32 -13.67 21.89 -5.93
N LYS A 33 -13.01 20.89 -6.50
CA LYS A 33 -12.37 20.93 -7.81
C LYS A 33 -12.59 19.61 -8.57
N ASN A 34 -12.31 19.63 -9.86
CA ASN A 34 -12.31 18.44 -10.71
C ASN A 34 -10.93 18.26 -11.34
N ASN A 35 -10.48 17.03 -11.41
CA ASN A 35 -9.32 16.61 -12.19
C ASN A 35 -9.75 16.16 -13.59
N THR A 36 -8.80 16.03 -14.51
CA THR A 36 -9.04 15.57 -15.89
C THR A 36 -9.23 14.06 -15.97
N ALA A 37 -8.74 13.30 -14.99
CA ALA A 37 -8.81 11.84 -14.91
C ALA A 37 -9.18 11.38 -13.49
N PRO A 38 -9.84 10.22 -13.32
CA PRO A 38 -10.11 9.65 -12.01
C PRO A 38 -8.83 9.37 -11.22
N PHE A 39 -8.91 9.44 -9.90
CA PHE A 39 -7.77 9.15 -9.02
C PHE A 39 -7.64 7.66 -8.74
N ASN A 40 -6.40 7.16 -8.69
CA ASN A 40 -6.06 5.76 -8.46
C ASN A 40 -4.98 5.56 -7.39
N SER A 41 -4.88 6.42 -6.41
CA SER A 41 -3.91 6.27 -5.32
C SER A 41 -4.47 6.67 -3.97
N GLN A 42 -3.65 6.45 -2.94
CA GLN A 42 -3.83 7.13 -1.66
C GLN A 42 -3.51 8.62 -1.82
N ILE A 43 -4.12 9.45 -0.98
CA ILE A 43 -3.71 10.86 -0.83
C ILE A 43 -2.56 10.91 0.19
N LYS A 44 -1.52 11.69 -0.10
CA LYS A 44 -0.47 12.03 0.86
C LYS A 44 -0.44 13.54 1.06
N ILE A 45 -0.28 13.95 2.30
CA ILE A 45 -0.15 15.35 2.67
C ILE A 45 1.27 15.61 3.17
N TYR A 46 1.84 16.71 2.72
CA TYR A 46 3.12 17.22 3.19
C TYR A 46 3.10 18.74 3.25
N LYS A 47 3.20 19.31 4.43
CA LYS A 47 3.08 20.75 4.70
C LYS A 47 1.73 21.30 4.16
N ASP A 48 1.78 22.27 3.27
CA ASP A 48 0.66 22.97 2.65
C ASP A 48 0.20 22.34 1.32
N ARG A 49 0.65 21.14 1.00
CA ARG A 49 0.39 20.42 -0.25
C ARG A 49 -0.19 19.04 -0.01
N PHE A 50 -0.91 18.54 -0.99
CA PHE A 50 -1.29 17.14 -1.06
C PHE A 50 -0.99 16.54 -2.44
N PHE A 51 -0.78 15.23 -2.45
CA PHE A 51 -0.35 14.47 -3.61
C PHE A 51 -1.30 13.31 -3.87
N VAL A 52 -1.56 13.05 -5.13
CA VAL A 52 -2.39 11.95 -5.59
C VAL A 52 -1.95 11.53 -7.00
N ILE A 53 -2.12 10.25 -7.34
CA ILE A 53 -1.87 9.74 -8.68
C ILE A 53 -3.21 9.41 -9.32
N ASP A 54 -3.38 9.79 -10.57
CA ASP A 54 -4.57 9.47 -11.34
C ASP A 54 -4.39 8.24 -12.25
N PHE A 55 -5.47 7.81 -12.89
CA PHE A 55 -5.47 6.66 -13.80
C PHE A 55 -4.63 6.87 -15.07
N THR A 56 -4.10 8.07 -15.33
CA THR A 56 -3.15 8.32 -16.42
C THR A 56 -1.69 8.18 -15.98
N ASN A 57 -1.43 7.59 -14.81
CA ASN A 57 -0.11 7.51 -14.18
C ASN A 57 0.53 8.88 -13.94
N THR A 58 -0.29 9.90 -13.70
CA THR A 58 0.17 11.26 -13.42
C THR A 58 0.14 11.52 -11.93
N LEU A 59 1.32 11.74 -11.33
CA LEU A 59 1.45 12.27 -9.99
C LEU A 59 1.12 13.77 -10.03
N ARG A 60 0.20 14.19 -9.19
CA ARG A 60 -0.25 15.59 -9.10
C ARG A 60 -0.02 16.15 -7.71
N CYS A 61 0.46 17.36 -7.67
CA CYS A 61 0.66 18.16 -6.47
C CYS A 61 -0.35 19.31 -6.45
N TYR A 62 -1.11 19.40 -5.39
CA TYR A 62 -2.13 20.43 -5.20
C TYR A 62 -1.88 21.25 -3.94
N SER A 63 -2.30 22.50 -3.95
CA SER A 63 -2.33 23.37 -2.78
C SER A 63 -3.46 22.97 -1.83
N MET A 64 -3.16 22.82 -0.54
CA MET A 64 -4.17 22.65 0.50
C MET A 64 -5.10 23.86 0.62
N LYS A 65 -4.59 25.08 0.35
CA LYS A 65 -5.30 26.32 0.56
C LYS A 65 -6.55 26.46 -0.33
N ASN A 66 -6.42 26.09 -1.61
CA ASN A 66 -7.47 26.35 -2.61
C ASN A 66 -7.70 25.17 -3.58
N GLY A 67 -6.99 24.05 -3.42
CA GLY A 67 -7.10 22.89 -4.29
C GLY A 67 -6.54 23.07 -5.69
N GLU A 68 -5.78 24.15 -5.98
CA GLU A 68 -5.21 24.36 -7.30
C GLU A 68 -3.97 23.48 -7.51
N GLU A 69 -3.81 22.97 -8.75
CA GLU A 69 -2.64 22.21 -9.14
C GLU A 69 -1.41 23.14 -9.16
N ILE A 70 -0.34 22.71 -8.48
CA ILE A 70 0.93 23.41 -8.42
C ILE A 70 1.85 22.89 -9.53
N TRP A 71 1.94 21.57 -9.66
CA TRP A 71 2.67 20.86 -10.70
C TRP A 71 2.14 19.44 -10.88
N ASN A 72 2.49 18.82 -11.99
CA ASN A 72 2.26 17.40 -12.22
C ASN A 72 3.46 16.75 -12.89
N PHE A 73 3.58 15.44 -12.73
CA PHE A 73 4.59 14.60 -13.37
C PHE A 73 3.94 13.32 -13.89
N GLN A 74 4.01 13.10 -15.19
CA GLN A 74 3.43 11.95 -15.86
C GLN A 74 4.49 10.91 -16.18
N THR A 75 4.27 9.67 -15.76
CA THR A 75 5.07 8.52 -16.18
C THR A 75 4.48 7.86 -17.41
N GLU A 76 5.15 6.82 -17.93
CA GLU A 76 4.63 6.03 -19.04
C GLU A 76 3.23 5.50 -18.76
N THR A 77 2.41 5.51 -19.80
CA THR A 77 1.02 5.03 -19.75
C THR A 77 0.82 3.91 -20.75
N THR A 78 -0.05 2.95 -20.38
CA THR A 78 -0.52 1.91 -21.28
C THR A 78 -2.04 1.99 -21.43
N LEU A 79 -2.57 1.45 -22.53
CA LEU A 79 -4.02 1.34 -22.74
C LEU A 79 -4.67 0.42 -21.71
N ILE A 80 -3.95 -0.63 -21.30
CA ILE A 80 -4.39 -1.61 -20.30
C ILE A 80 -3.69 -1.30 -18.98
N ARG A 81 -4.44 -1.06 -17.92
CA ARG A 81 -3.93 -0.60 -16.62
C ARG A 81 -4.39 -1.49 -15.49
N SER A 82 -3.51 -1.67 -14.52
CA SER A 82 -3.86 -2.33 -13.26
C SER A 82 -4.97 -1.56 -12.53
N GLN A 83 -5.94 -2.28 -11.98
CA GLN A 83 -6.99 -1.73 -11.12
C GLN A 83 -6.51 -1.56 -9.67
N LYS A 84 -5.33 -2.05 -9.35
CA LYS A 84 -4.73 -1.90 -8.02
C LYS A 84 -4.44 -0.42 -7.74
N ARG A 85 -4.83 0.01 -6.56
CA ARG A 85 -4.53 1.37 -6.10
C ARG A 85 -3.02 1.58 -5.99
N LEU A 86 -2.53 2.62 -6.61
CA LEU A 86 -1.11 3.00 -6.60
C LEU A 86 -0.70 3.53 -5.22
N SER A 87 0.53 3.29 -4.88
CA SER A 87 1.12 3.64 -3.59
C SER A 87 2.19 4.72 -3.72
N MET A 88 2.33 5.53 -2.68
CA MET A 88 3.40 6.50 -2.57
C MET A 88 3.84 6.68 -1.12
N VAL A 89 5.10 7.03 -0.94
CA VAL A 89 5.68 7.43 0.35
C VAL A 89 6.48 8.72 0.19
N ILE A 90 6.57 9.50 1.25
CA ILE A 90 7.35 10.73 1.29
C ILE A 90 8.48 10.55 2.32
N VAL A 91 9.70 10.86 1.89
CA VAL A 91 10.87 10.93 2.76
C VAL A 91 11.53 12.29 2.53
N GLU A 92 11.62 13.09 3.56
CA GLU A 92 12.13 14.47 3.49
C GLU A 92 11.37 15.31 2.44
N ASP A 93 12.03 15.70 1.34
CA ASP A 93 11.49 16.51 0.25
C ASP A 93 11.31 15.73 -1.06
N VAL A 94 11.32 14.40 -0.99
CA VAL A 94 11.15 13.50 -2.12
C VAL A 94 9.92 12.62 -1.95
N ILE A 95 9.12 12.48 -3.01
CA ILE A 95 8.02 11.55 -3.10
C ILE A 95 8.41 10.36 -3.99
N TYR A 96 8.24 9.17 -3.46
CA TYR A 96 8.49 7.90 -4.15
C TYR A 96 7.15 7.24 -4.43
N PHE A 97 6.90 6.85 -5.66
CA PHE A 97 5.62 6.26 -6.04
C PHE A 97 5.79 5.22 -7.15
N ASN A 98 4.83 4.30 -7.23
CA ASN A 98 4.73 3.36 -8.33
C ASN A 98 3.68 3.79 -9.35
N ASN A 99 3.90 3.37 -10.60
CA ASN A 99 2.91 3.49 -11.67
C ASN A 99 2.18 2.16 -11.92
N SER A 100 1.26 2.13 -12.87
CA SER A 100 0.49 0.92 -13.22
C SER A 100 1.32 -0.18 -13.92
N LEU A 101 2.55 0.11 -14.33
CA LEU A 101 3.51 -0.84 -14.88
C LEU A 101 4.40 -1.46 -13.79
N GLY A 102 4.32 -0.95 -12.56
CA GLY A 102 5.14 -1.37 -11.43
C GLY A 102 6.43 -0.58 -11.27
N ASP A 103 6.77 0.34 -12.17
CA ASP A 103 7.97 1.16 -12.06
C ASP A 103 7.92 2.07 -10.86
N ILE A 104 9.05 2.34 -10.26
CA ILE A 104 9.20 3.27 -9.15
C ILE A 104 9.84 4.56 -9.65
N SER A 105 9.27 5.69 -9.28
CA SER A 105 9.81 7.02 -9.57
C SER A 105 10.04 7.80 -8.28
N ALA A 106 11.13 8.56 -8.24
CA ALA A 106 11.44 9.54 -7.20
C ALA A 106 11.34 10.94 -7.78
N VAL A 107 10.52 11.79 -7.18
CA VAL A 107 10.23 13.13 -7.66
C VAL A 107 10.42 14.13 -6.52
N ARG A 108 11.06 15.26 -6.80
CA ARG A 108 11.22 16.35 -5.82
C ARG A 108 9.88 17.02 -5.54
N ILE A 109 9.54 17.19 -4.27
CA ILE A 109 8.24 17.77 -3.85
C ILE A 109 8.07 19.23 -4.27
N ASN A 110 9.15 20.02 -4.32
CA ASN A 110 9.04 21.45 -4.54
C ASN A 110 8.57 21.81 -5.95
N ASP A 111 9.06 21.11 -6.96
CA ASP A 111 8.93 21.49 -8.38
C ASP A 111 8.46 20.34 -9.28
N GLY A 112 8.37 19.11 -8.78
CA GLY A 112 7.99 17.95 -9.57
C GLY A 112 9.11 17.41 -10.46
N GLU A 113 10.38 17.79 -10.21
CA GLU A 113 11.52 17.28 -10.97
C GLU A 113 11.76 15.80 -10.69
N LEU A 114 11.90 15.01 -11.76
CA LEU A 114 12.29 13.60 -11.68
C LEU A 114 13.73 13.50 -11.25
N LEU A 115 13.98 12.78 -10.13
CA LEU A 115 15.34 12.50 -9.65
C LEU A 115 15.88 11.18 -10.22
N TRP A 116 15.06 10.14 -10.19
CA TRP A 116 15.34 8.86 -10.82
C TRP A 116 14.04 8.06 -11.06
N GLN A 117 14.10 7.13 -12.00
CA GLN A 117 13.05 6.16 -12.28
C GLN A 117 13.68 4.79 -12.48
N LEU A 118 13.07 3.77 -11.88
CA LEU A 118 13.53 2.39 -11.93
C LEU A 118 12.43 1.49 -12.50
N PRO A 119 12.61 0.92 -13.69
CA PRO A 119 11.76 -0.14 -14.19
C PRO A 119 11.93 -1.40 -13.32
N THR A 120 10.82 -2.02 -12.93
CA THR A 120 10.83 -3.26 -12.13
C THR A 120 10.44 -4.49 -12.94
N GLN A 121 9.97 -4.29 -14.18
CA GLN A 121 9.61 -5.36 -15.10
C GLN A 121 10.54 -5.33 -16.32
N SER A 122 11.21 -6.44 -16.59
CA SER A 122 12.17 -6.53 -17.70
C SER A 122 11.53 -6.65 -19.09
N ASP A 123 10.33 -7.24 -19.15
CA ASP A 123 9.57 -7.44 -20.39
C ASP A 123 8.08 -7.26 -20.12
N VAL A 124 7.60 -6.04 -20.27
CA VAL A 124 6.16 -5.78 -20.17
C VAL A 124 5.50 -6.19 -21.48
N LEU A 125 5.14 -7.45 -21.60
CA LEU A 125 4.05 -7.82 -22.47
C LEU A 125 2.81 -7.10 -21.92
N TYR A 126 2.17 -6.27 -22.74
CA TYR A 126 1.01 -5.44 -22.36
C TYR A 126 -0.09 -6.24 -21.63
N GLU A 127 -0.24 -7.53 -21.94
CA GLU A 127 -1.15 -8.46 -21.27
C GLU A 127 -0.81 -8.72 -19.80
N SER A 128 0.46 -8.64 -19.42
CA SER A 128 0.88 -8.86 -18.03
C SER A 128 0.66 -7.65 -17.13
N ALA A 129 0.63 -6.45 -17.68
CA ALA A 129 0.42 -5.20 -16.94
C ALA A 129 -0.98 -5.15 -16.30
N PHE A 130 -2.02 -5.65 -16.98
CA PHE A 130 -3.39 -5.68 -16.46
C PHE A 130 -3.51 -6.50 -15.18
N SER A 131 -2.77 -7.60 -15.08
CA SER A 131 -2.80 -8.50 -13.92
C SER A 131 -1.72 -8.18 -12.88
N LEU A 132 -0.90 -7.16 -13.10
CA LEU A 132 0.12 -6.76 -12.14
C LEU A 132 -0.52 -6.06 -10.94
N GLU A 133 -0.27 -6.60 -9.78
CA GLU A 133 -0.67 -6.00 -8.51
C GLU A 133 0.56 -5.84 -7.61
N THR A 134 0.92 -4.60 -7.34
CA THR A 134 2.00 -4.27 -6.41
C THR A 134 1.48 -4.08 -5.00
N SER A 135 2.31 -4.37 -4.01
CA SER A 135 2.01 -3.97 -2.63
C SER A 135 2.13 -2.45 -2.45
N ASP A 136 1.66 -1.95 -1.31
CA ASP A 136 2.04 -0.60 -0.89
C ASP A 136 3.55 -0.53 -0.71
N ILE A 137 4.15 0.59 -1.15
CA ILE A 137 5.54 0.92 -0.87
C ILE A 137 5.65 1.31 0.61
N ILE A 138 6.65 0.78 1.28
CA ILE A 138 7.05 1.20 2.62
C ILE A 138 8.53 1.62 2.63
N THR A 139 8.92 2.37 3.64
CA THR A 139 10.30 2.83 3.79
C THR A 139 10.73 2.85 5.25
N ASP A 140 12.02 2.71 5.48
CA ASP A 140 12.69 2.99 6.76
C ASP A 140 13.49 4.30 6.71
N ASN A 141 13.22 5.18 5.74
CA ASN A 141 13.89 6.43 5.39
C ASN A 141 15.27 6.26 4.73
N LYS A 142 15.71 5.03 4.51
CA LYS A 142 16.95 4.72 3.80
C LYS A 142 16.67 3.90 2.55
N ASP A 143 15.77 2.94 2.68
CA ASP A 143 15.42 2.01 1.62
C ASP A 143 13.90 1.98 1.41
N LEU A 144 13.48 1.65 0.18
CA LEU A 144 12.10 1.34 -0.15
C LEU A 144 11.93 -0.17 -0.22
N PHE A 145 10.78 -0.65 0.25
CA PHE A 145 10.42 -2.07 0.19
C PHE A 145 9.02 -2.24 -0.38
N PHE A 146 8.87 -3.11 -1.34
CA PHE A 146 7.58 -3.48 -1.91
C PHE A 146 7.68 -4.81 -2.67
N SER A 147 6.55 -5.41 -2.96
CA SER A 147 6.43 -6.68 -3.66
C SER A 147 5.35 -6.61 -4.74
N ASN A 148 5.26 -7.65 -5.55
CA ASN A 148 4.19 -7.81 -6.52
C ASN A 148 3.72 -9.28 -6.61
N ASN A 149 2.62 -9.49 -7.34
CA ASN A 149 2.05 -10.82 -7.60
C ASN A 149 2.72 -11.56 -8.78
N LYS A 150 3.93 -11.13 -9.17
CA LYS A 150 4.79 -11.78 -10.17
C LYS A 150 6.04 -12.39 -9.53
N ASN A 151 5.95 -12.78 -8.26
CA ASN A 151 7.05 -13.38 -7.49
C ASN A 151 8.26 -12.45 -7.31
N GLN A 152 8.03 -11.16 -7.08
CA GLN A 152 9.13 -10.24 -6.88
C GLN A 152 8.91 -9.44 -5.59
N PHE A 153 9.95 -9.32 -4.81
CA PHE A 153 10.06 -8.47 -3.64
C PHE A 153 11.38 -7.71 -3.70
N PHE A 154 11.32 -6.39 -3.59
CA PHE A 154 12.45 -5.50 -3.82
C PHE A 154 12.83 -4.73 -2.58
N SER A 155 14.15 -4.47 -2.43
CA SER A 155 14.71 -3.39 -1.65
C SER A 155 15.48 -2.46 -2.58
N ILE A 156 15.19 -1.16 -2.49
CA ILE A 156 15.76 -0.12 -3.35
C ILE A 156 16.33 0.97 -2.46
N ASP A 157 17.58 1.37 -2.69
CA ASP A 157 18.20 2.54 -2.06
C ASP A 157 17.50 3.82 -2.52
N ILE A 158 17.02 4.65 -1.57
CA ILE A 158 16.21 5.84 -1.90
C ILE A 158 17.01 6.93 -2.63
N LYS A 159 18.32 6.99 -2.45
CA LYS A 159 19.16 8.04 -3.04
C LYS A 159 19.54 7.73 -4.48
N SER A 160 19.96 6.50 -4.74
CA SER A 160 20.44 6.09 -6.06
C SER A 160 19.34 5.51 -6.96
N GLY A 161 18.24 5.02 -6.40
CA GLY A 161 17.24 4.24 -7.12
C GLY A 161 17.72 2.85 -7.53
N SER A 162 18.82 2.36 -6.95
CA SER A 162 19.40 1.04 -7.30
C SER A 162 18.82 -0.06 -6.42
N PHE A 163 18.70 -1.27 -6.96
CA PHE A 163 18.34 -2.43 -6.16
C PHE A 163 19.44 -2.76 -5.14
N ASN A 164 19.07 -2.90 -3.86
CA ASN A 164 19.92 -3.52 -2.86
C ASN A 164 19.85 -5.04 -2.97
N TRP A 165 18.62 -5.56 -3.10
CA TRP A 165 18.36 -6.98 -3.29
C TRP A 165 16.94 -7.21 -3.86
N GLU A 166 16.74 -8.40 -4.43
CA GLU A 166 15.48 -8.92 -4.92
C GLU A 166 15.26 -10.36 -4.41
N ASN A 167 14.03 -10.71 -4.09
CA ASN A 167 13.60 -12.04 -3.68
C ASN A 167 12.39 -12.53 -4.47
N SER A 168 12.29 -13.85 -4.65
CA SER A 168 11.12 -14.48 -5.28
C SER A 168 10.00 -14.70 -4.26
N ILE A 169 9.18 -13.67 -4.02
CA ILE A 169 8.05 -13.71 -3.10
C ILE A 169 6.80 -13.19 -3.82
N ASN A 170 5.77 -14.04 -3.90
CA ASN A 170 4.48 -13.70 -4.49
C ASN A 170 3.60 -13.01 -3.45
N SER A 171 3.56 -11.69 -3.44
CA SER A 171 2.75 -10.91 -2.50
C SER A 171 2.38 -9.54 -3.07
N ASN A 172 1.13 -9.17 -2.94
CA ASN A 172 0.64 -7.81 -3.18
C ASN A 172 0.21 -7.11 -1.88
N LEU A 173 0.54 -7.71 -0.73
CA LEU A 173 0.21 -7.18 0.59
C LEU A 173 1.29 -6.23 1.06
N ARG A 174 0.86 -5.17 1.74
CA ARG A 174 1.78 -4.19 2.33
C ARG A 174 2.71 -4.87 3.35
N PRO A 175 4.03 -4.91 3.13
CA PRO A 175 4.97 -5.45 4.10
C PRO A 175 5.09 -4.53 5.33
N THR A 176 5.76 -5.01 6.38
CA THR A 176 5.99 -4.24 7.60
C THR A 176 7.44 -4.35 8.02
N VAL A 177 8.11 -3.22 8.21
CA VAL A 177 9.46 -3.17 8.80
C VAL A 177 9.35 -3.21 10.32
N VAL A 178 10.10 -4.12 10.94
CA VAL A 178 10.23 -4.24 12.39
C VAL A 178 11.72 -4.35 12.71
N GLU A 179 12.32 -3.28 13.20
CA GLU A 179 13.77 -3.21 13.48
C GLU A 179 14.61 -3.59 12.24
N ASN A 180 15.35 -4.70 12.32
CA ASN A 180 16.19 -5.21 11.24
C ASN A 180 15.49 -6.23 10.33
N PHE A 181 14.19 -6.42 10.48
CA PHE A 181 13.43 -7.40 9.73
C PHE A 181 12.32 -6.77 8.92
N ILE A 182 11.97 -7.44 7.83
CA ILE A 182 10.75 -7.19 7.07
C ILE A 182 9.85 -8.40 7.25
N ILE A 183 8.60 -8.15 7.62
CA ILE A 183 7.55 -9.16 7.68
C ILE A 183 6.69 -9.00 6.44
N SER A 184 6.51 -10.10 5.72
CA SER A 184 5.62 -10.20 4.55
C SER A 184 4.75 -11.46 4.66
N VAL A 185 3.64 -11.47 3.93
CA VAL A 185 2.78 -12.64 3.79
C VAL A 185 2.55 -12.89 2.31
N SER A 186 2.87 -14.10 1.83
CA SER A 186 2.63 -14.45 0.44
C SER A 186 1.15 -14.77 0.17
N LEU A 187 0.74 -14.68 -1.10
CA LEU A 187 -0.63 -15.00 -1.51
C LEU A 187 -1.00 -16.47 -1.25
N GLU A 188 -0.02 -17.36 -1.13
CA GLU A 188 -0.21 -18.77 -0.79
C GLU A 188 -0.38 -19.00 0.73
N GLY A 189 -0.22 -17.96 1.56
CA GLY A 189 -0.37 -18.02 3.00
C GLY A 189 0.89 -18.42 3.75
N TYR A 190 2.06 -17.99 3.28
CA TYR A 190 3.31 -18.10 4.01
C TYR A 190 3.67 -16.77 4.68
N LEU A 191 3.85 -16.78 5.98
CA LEU A 191 4.48 -15.69 6.73
C LEU A 191 5.99 -15.79 6.52
N ILE A 192 6.59 -14.71 6.04
CA ILE A 192 8.00 -14.65 5.66
C ILE A 192 8.67 -13.54 6.47
N VAL A 193 9.79 -13.87 7.10
CA VAL A 193 10.65 -12.91 7.80
C VAL A 193 11.95 -12.80 7.01
N ILE A 194 12.30 -11.58 6.63
CA ILE A 194 13.44 -11.25 5.77
C ILE A 194 14.39 -10.36 6.58
N ASP A 195 15.69 -10.63 6.51
CA ASP A 195 16.71 -9.67 6.97
C ASP A 195 16.68 -8.44 6.05
N LYS A 196 16.45 -7.29 6.63
CA LYS A 196 16.22 -6.05 5.90
C LYS A 196 17.45 -5.61 5.06
N ILE A 197 18.65 -5.88 5.57
CA ILE A 197 19.90 -5.42 4.95
C ILE A 197 20.33 -6.34 3.81
N THR A 198 20.30 -7.64 4.09
CA THR A 198 20.85 -8.65 3.16
C THR A 198 19.81 -9.23 2.21
N GLY A 199 18.52 -9.07 2.52
CA GLY A 199 17.44 -9.74 1.81
C GLY A 199 17.29 -11.23 2.15
N ASN A 200 18.13 -11.80 3.02
CA ASN A 200 18.06 -13.21 3.34
C ASN A 200 16.76 -13.57 4.03
N ILE A 201 16.10 -14.64 3.56
CA ILE A 201 14.91 -15.16 4.19
C ILE A 201 15.33 -15.91 5.47
N ILE A 202 14.95 -15.38 6.62
CA ILE A 202 15.28 -15.92 7.95
C ILE A 202 14.30 -17.02 8.34
N LYS A 203 13.02 -16.83 8.00
CA LYS A 203 11.97 -17.76 8.42
C LYS A 203 10.80 -17.74 7.44
N VAL A 204 10.26 -18.94 7.18
CA VAL A 204 9.02 -19.13 6.45
C VAL A 204 8.10 -20.02 7.29
N THR A 205 6.85 -19.60 7.48
CA THR A 205 5.87 -20.37 8.24
C THR A 205 4.54 -20.41 7.49
N ASP A 206 4.01 -21.59 7.30
CA ASP A 206 2.70 -21.81 6.73
C ASP A 206 1.60 -21.43 7.74
N VAL A 207 0.93 -20.29 7.52
CA VAL A 207 -0.13 -19.82 8.41
C VAL A 207 -1.51 -20.36 8.06
N PHE A 208 -1.64 -21.06 6.93
CA PHE A 208 -2.88 -21.72 6.50
C PHE A 208 -2.90 -23.21 6.79
N ASN A 209 -1.92 -23.75 7.53
CA ASN A 209 -1.78 -25.17 7.81
C ASN A 209 -3.01 -25.81 8.50
N ASN A 210 -3.79 -25.02 9.24
CA ASN A 210 -5.01 -25.46 9.91
C ASN A 210 -6.22 -25.62 8.98
N PHE A 211 -6.11 -25.16 7.72
CA PHE A 211 -7.19 -25.31 6.75
C PHE A 211 -7.04 -26.60 5.94
N LYS A 212 -8.18 -27.25 5.62
CA LYS A 212 -8.19 -28.42 4.75
C LYS A 212 -7.59 -28.10 3.37
N PRO A 213 -6.77 -29.01 2.78
CA PRO A 213 -6.06 -28.72 1.51
C PRO A 213 -6.94 -28.19 0.38
N LYS A 214 -8.17 -28.71 0.24
CA LYS A 214 -9.12 -28.25 -0.78
C LYS A 214 -9.54 -26.80 -0.58
N LYS A 215 -9.84 -26.41 0.67
CA LYS A 215 -10.22 -25.01 1.01
C LYS A 215 -9.06 -24.04 0.90
N ARG A 216 -7.86 -24.52 1.20
CA ARG A 216 -6.67 -23.68 1.23
C ARG A 216 -6.37 -23.01 -0.11
N LYS A 217 -6.67 -23.66 -1.24
CA LYS A 217 -6.48 -23.12 -2.59
C LYS A 217 -7.39 -21.90 -2.90
N GLU A 218 -8.46 -21.75 -2.14
CA GLU A 218 -9.44 -20.66 -2.32
C GLU A 218 -9.20 -19.50 -1.35
N ILE A 219 -8.32 -19.69 -0.35
CA ILE A 219 -8.04 -18.68 0.66
C ILE A 219 -6.95 -17.74 0.17
N LEU A 220 -7.29 -16.46 0.06
CA LEU A 220 -6.34 -15.40 -0.23
C LEU A 220 -6.22 -14.46 0.99
N PRO A 221 -5.01 -14.12 1.42
CA PRO A 221 -4.83 -13.09 2.41
C PRO A 221 -5.18 -11.73 1.81
N THR A 222 -5.87 -10.89 2.57
CA THR A 222 -6.33 -9.55 2.12
C THR A 222 -5.57 -8.41 2.78
N GLY A 223 -4.81 -8.72 3.83
CA GLY A 223 -3.94 -7.78 4.51
C GLY A 223 -3.62 -8.23 5.92
N PHE A 224 -2.58 -7.66 6.49
CA PHE A 224 -2.17 -7.96 7.86
C PHE A 224 -1.66 -6.72 8.59
N ILE A 225 -1.60 -6.81 9.91
CA ILE A 225 -0.95 -5.84 10.79
C ILE A 225 -0.13 -6.57 11.84
N VAL A 226 1.02 -6.00 12.17
CA VAL A 226 1.93 -6.52 13.19
C VAL A 226 1.71 -5.76 14.49
N GLY A 227 1.35 -6.48 15.54
CA GLY A 227 1.26 -5.97 16.91
C GLY A 227 2.46 -6.44 17.75
N LEU A 228 2.46 -6.09 19.04
CA LEU A 228 3.56 -6.42 19.94
C LEU A 228 3.77 -7.93 20.17
N LYS A 229 2.69 -8.71 20.21
CA LYS A 229 2.72 -10.15 20.47
C LYS A 229 2.23 -10.98 19.30
N ASN A 230 1.31 -10.43 18.53
CA ASN A 230 0.60 -11.15 17.49
C ASN A 230 0.59 -10.40 16.16
N ILE A 231 0.52 -11.15 15.07
CA ILE A 231 0.19 -10.66 13.74
C ILE A 231 -1.27 -11.03 13.48
N TYR A 232 -2.04 -10.09 12.98
CA TYR A 232 -3.45 -10.26 12.64
C TYR A 232 -3.58 -10.25 11.12
N LEU A 233 -3.99 -11.37 10.54
CA LEU A 233 -4.09 -11.59 9.09
C LEU A 233 -5.55 -11.81 8.68
N SER A 234 -6.07 -10.96 7.83
CA SER A 234 -7.41 -11.08 7.24
C SER A 234 -7.39 -11.88 5.93
N THR A 235 -8.53 -12.47 5.59
CA THR A 235 -8.69 -13.29 4.39
C THR A 235 -9.97 -12.95 3.63
N ASN A 236 -9.99 -13.33 2.33
CA ASN A 236 -11.13 -13.18 1.43
C ASN A 236 -12.37 -14.00 1.81
N ILE A 237 -12.23 -14.98 2.72
CA ILE A 237 -13.32 -15.83 3.23
C ILE A 237 -13.76 -15.41 4.65
N GLY A 238 -13.54 -14.16 5.01
CA GLY A 238 -14.00 -13.59 6.29
C GLY A 238 -13.34 -14.17 7.54
N ARG A 239 -12.11 -14.64 7.46
CA ARG A 239 -11.34 -15.13 8.60
C ARG A 239 -10.28 -14.13 9.01
N LEU A 240 -10.14 -13.94 10.32
CA LEU A 240 -9.02 -13.24 10.93
C LEU A 240 -8.17 -14.26 11.67
N LEU A 241 -6.95 -14.45 11.21
CA LEU A 241 -5.97 -15.33 11.85
C LEU A 241 -5.16 -14.50 12.84
N VAL A 242 -4.99 -15.03 14.04
CA VAL A 242 -4.08 -14.53 15.06
C VAL A 242 -2.85 -15.39 15.05
N ILE A 243 -1.70 -14.80 14.77
CA ILE A 243 -0.44 -15.49 14.56
C ILE A 243 0.53 -14.99 15.64
N ASP A 244 1.13 -15.91 16.39
CA ASP A 244 2.15 -15.55 17.38
C ASP A 244 3.42 -15.06 16.68
N ILE A 245 3.88 -13.87 17.02
CA ILE A 245 5.01 -13.22 16.31
C ILE A 245 6.34 -13.99 16.47
N LYS A 246 6.56 -14.65 17.61
CA LYS A 246 7.80 -15.36 17.88
C LYS A 246 7.89 -16.69 17.11
N SER A 247 6.85 -17.50 17.20
CA SER A 247 6.81 -18.79 16.52
C SER A 247 6.38 -18.70 15.06
N GLY A 248 5.67 -17.64 14.66
CA GLY A 248 5.02 -17.49 13.35
C GLY A 248 3.82 -18.41 13.15
N LYS A 249 3.39 -19.15 14.18
CA LYS A 249 2.30 -20.14 14.09
C LYS A 249 0.95 -19.46 14.33
N THR A 250 -0.06 -19.89 13.58
CA THR A 250 -1.46 -19.49 13.83
C THR A 250 -1.95 -20.12 15.14
N ILE A 251 -2.27 -19.28 16.12
CA ILE A 251 -2.76 -19.68 17.46
C ILE A 251 -4.28 -19.62 17.54
N SER A 252 -4.94 -18.81 16.71
CA SER A 252 -6.40 -18.69 16.67
C SER A 252 -6.88 -18.26 15.29
N THR A 253 -8.11 -18.65 14.96
CA THR A 253 -8.80 -18.24 13.73
C THR A 253 -10.22 -17.81 14.07
N LEU A 254 -10.49 -16.52 13.94
CA LEU A 254 -11.79 -15.93 14.23
C LEU A 254 -12.63 -15.86 12.96
N LYS A 255 -13.89 -16.27 13.03
CA LYS A 255 -14.85 -16.07 11.95
C LYS A 255 -15.49 -14.71 12.12
N ILE A 256 -15.15 -13.77 11.28
CA ILE A 256 -15.70 -12.42 11.25
C ILE A 256 -16.89 -12.36 10.30
N ASP A 257 -16.74 -12.96 9.11
CA ASP A 257 -17.77 -12.97 8.07
C ASP A 257 -17.75 -14.27 7.25
N LYS A 258 -18.58 -14.30 6.19
CA LYS A 258 -18.57 -15.29 5.11
C LYS A 258 -17.74 -14.82 3.92
N ASP A 259 -17.66 -13.50 3.72
CA ASP A 259 -17.06 -12.82 2.57
C ASP A 259 -15.78 -12.07 2.96
N ASN A 260 -15.23 -11.35 2.02
CA ASN A 260 -13.99 -10.59 2.17
C ASN A 260 -14.05 -9.58 3.33
N ILE A 261 -12.99 -9.56 4.12
CA ILE A 261 -12.76 -8.53 5.14
C ILE A 261 -11.49 -7.74 4.81
N SER A 262 -11.52 -6.44 5.12
CA SER A 262 -10.40 -5.56 4.83
C SER A 262 -9.13 -5.92 5.61
N ARG A 263 -8.01 -5.33 5.21
CA ARG A 263 -6.81 -5.29 6.05
C ARG A 263 -7.16 -4.74 7.43
N PRO A 264 -6.70 -5.37 8.53
CA PRO A 264 -6.88 -4.84 9.88
C PRO A 264 -6.11 -3.54 10.07
N PHE A 265 -6.63 -2.66 10.92
CA PHE A 265 -5.91 -1.48 11.38
C PHE A 265 -6.09 -1.28 12.88
N VAL A 266 -5.15 -0.60 13.51
CA VAL A 266 -5.19 -0.31 14.94
C VAL A 266 -5.34 1.18 15.16
N SER A 267 -6.26 1.55 16.03
CA SER A 267 -6.44 2.92 16.53
C SER A 267 -6.77 2.85 18.01
N ASN A 268 -6.13 3.69 18.82
CA ASN A 268 -6.34 3.76 20.27
C ASN A 268 -6.34 2.37 20.95
N GLN A 269 -5.35 1.54 20.61
CA GLN A 269 -5.17 0.18 21.14
C GLN A 269 -6.28 -0.83 20.79
N ASN A 270 -7.19 -0.46 19.91
CA ASN A 270 -8.24 -1.35 19.42
C ASN A 270 -7.96 -1.77 17.99
N LEU A 271 -8.33 -3.01 17.67
CA LEU A 271 -8.24 -3.56 16.32
C LEU A 271 -9.55 -3.33 15.58
N TYR A 272 -9.45 -2.85 14.36
CA TYR A 272 -10.61 -2.56 13.50
C TYR A 272 -10.48 -3.25 12.16
N LEU A 273 -11.61 -3.58 11.58
CA LEU A 273 -11.77 -4.11 10.22
C LEU A 273 -12.91 -3.38 9.52
N VAL A 274 -12.89 -3.37 8.21
CA VAL A 274 -14.05 -2.98 7.40
C VAL A 274 -14.66 -4.24 6.77
N LYS A 275 -15.97 -4.36 6.87
CA LYS A 275 -16.81 -5.41 6.32
C LYS A 275 -18.11 -4.80 5.85
N ASP A 276 -18.57 -5.09 4.61
CA ASP A 276 -19.86 -4.65 4.07
C ASP A 276 -20.18 -3.17 4.33
N ASN A 277 -19.19 -2.29 4.11
CA ASN A 277 -19.25 -0.85 4.40
C ASN A 277 -19.44 -0.49 5.90
N ALA A 278 -19.29 -1.45 6.81
CA ALA A 278 -19.31 -1.22 8.25
C ALA A 278 -17.91 -1.36 8.87
N ILE A 279 -17.63 -0.54 9.88
CA ILE A 279 -16.41 -0.66 10.68
C ILE A 279 -16.72 -1.55 11.89
N ILE A 280 -15.95 -2.62 12.02
CA ILE A 280 -16.04 -3.55 13.16
C ILE A 280 -14.85 -3.30 14.08
N ARG A 281 -15.12 -3.08 15.36
CA ARG A 281 -14.13 -3.05 16.43
C ARG A 281 -14.04 -4.42 17.09
N LEU A 282 -12.82 -4.93 17.24
CA LEU A 282 -12.51 -6.14 17.98
C LEU A 282 -11.84 -5.75 19.31
N ASN A 283 -12.38 -6.27 20.39
CA ASN A 283 -11.84 -6.04 21.75
C ASN A 283 -10.86 -7.16 22.13
#